data_e65d9311ba74774407da154b1d3e06e7
#
_entry.id   e65d9311ba74774407da154b1d3e06e7
#
_cell.length_a   1.000
_cell.length_b   1.000
_cell.length_c   1.000
_cell.angle_alpha   90.00
_cell.angle_beta   90.00
_cell.angle_gamma   90.00
#
_symmetry.space_group_name_H-M   'P 1'
#
loop_
_entity.id
_entity.type
_entity.pdbx_description
1 polymer ?
#
loop_
_entity_poly.entity_id
_entity_poly.type
_entity_poly.pdbx_seq_one_letter_code
_entity_poly.pdbx_strand_id
1 'polypeptide(L)'
;MCSSDLRESGKARYIGVSNFSPEQIDEAAKYCPIVSVQPPYSLLKREIEKDVLPYCIEHDMGVLSYGSIGAGALTGKFKERPTFEDGDKRGEFYEFFNEQNWPKTKAMIDTLEEIASSHGKPTVHAAINWVLKQKGITVALVGARTPEQVIMNAQAAEWELTDEENAKIEAAYAKIFA
;
A
#
# COMPACT_ATOMS: atom_id res chain seq x y z
N MET A 1 16.51 16.33 20.13
CA MET A 1 17.15 16.57 18.81
C MET A 1 16.03 16.43 17.78
N CYS A 2 15.75 17.49 17.06
CA CYS A 2 14.64 17.52 16.10
C CYS A 2 15.15 17.09 14.70
N SER A 3 14.25 16.79 13.77
CA SER A 3 14.62 16.33 12.42
C SER A 3 15.42 17.39 11.65
N SER A 4 15.12 18.69 11.87
CA SER A 4 15.90 19.80 11.32
C SER A 4 17.35 19.79 11.78
N ASP A 5 17.60 19.56 13.08
CA ASP A 5 18.96 19.49 13.66
C ASP A 5 19.78 18.35 13.04
N LEU A 6 19.14 17.22 12.73
CA LEU A 6 19.80 16.08 12.07
C LEU A 6 20.22 16.42 10.64
N ARG A 7 19.39 17.16 9.91
CA ARG A 7 19.71 17.61 8.55
C ARG A 7 20.84 18.65 8.57
N GLU A 8 20.77 19.65 9.44
CA GLU A 8 21.78 20.69 9.58
C GLU A 8 23.15 20.12 10.01
N SER A 9 23.14 19.10 10.87
CA SER A 9 24.37 18.40 11.29
C SER A 9 24.90 17.39 10.25
N GLY A 10 24.22 17.24 9.10
CA GLY A 10 24.60 16.30 8.03
C GLY A 10 24.32 14.82 8.34
N LYS A 11 23.65 14.51 9.45
CA LYS A 11 23.30 13.12 9.82
C LYS A 11 22.12 12.56 9.04
N ALA A 12 21.23 13.42 8.52
CA ALA A 12 20.18 13.08 7.58
C ALA A 12 20.29 13.97 6.35
N ARG A 13 20.18 13.40 5.17
CA ARG A 13 20.16 14.15 3.90
C ARG A 13 18.78 14.72 3.60
N TYR A 14 17.76 13.93 3.84
CA TYR A 14 16.36 14.22 3.54
C TYR A 14 15.48 13.90 4.74
N ILE A 15 14.38 14.61 4.85
CA ILE A 15 13.37 14.44 5.91
C ILE A 15 12.05 14.04 5.24
N GLY A 16 11.40 13.03 5.78
CA GLY A 16 10.05 12.61 5.42
C GLY A 16 9.16 12.56 6.65
N VAL A 17 7.85 12.49 6.41
CA VAL A 17 6.82 12.37 7.44
C VAL A 17 5.97 11.13 7.22
N SER A 18 5.23 10.69 8.23
CA SER A 18 4.33 9.55 8.12
C SER A 18 2.95 9.91 8.67
N ASN A 19 1.90 9.54 7.92
CA ASN A 19 0.50 9.75 8.31
C ASN A 19 0.11 11.24 8.51
N PHE A 20 0.74 12.14 7.79
CA PHE A 20 0.44 13.57 7.82
C PHE A 20 -0.61 13.91 6.75
N SER A 21 -1.52 14.83 7.08
CA SER A 21 -2.36 15.50 6.10
C SER A 21 -1.56 16.56 5.32
N PRO A 22 -2.07 17.07 4.18
CA PRO A 22 -1.46 18.19 3.45
C PRO A 22 -1.15 19.38 4.36
N GLU A 23 -2.08 19.78 5.23
CA GLU A 23 -1.90 20.91 6.16
C GLU A 23 -0.78 20.65 7.17
N GLN A 24 -0.66 19.40 7.65
CA GLN A 24 0.42 19.02 8.56
C GLN A 24 1.79 18.99 7.85
N ILE A 25 1.81 18.62 6.56
CA ILE A 25 3.03 18.68 5.74
C ILE A 25 3.45 20.14 5.55
N ASP A 26 2.52 21.04 5.20
CA ASP A 26 2.76 22.47 5.07
C ASP A 26 3.31 23.08 6.38
N GLU A 27 2.74 22.69 7.51
CA GLU A 27 3.20 23.18 8.81
C GLU A 27 4.63 22.68 9.10
N ALA A 28 4.92 21.41 8.87
CA ALA A 28 6.25 20.85 9.06
C ALA A 28 7.29 21.47 8.10
N ALA A 29 6.89 21.78 6.88
CA ALA A 29 7.75 22.36 5.86
C ALA A 29 8.26 23.77 6.22
N LYS A 30 7.60 24.47 7.14
CA LYS A 30 8.08 25.77 7.67
C LYS A 30 9.39 25.64 8.45
N TYR A 31 9.69 24.45 8.96
CA TYR A 31 10.87 24.19 9.80
C TYR A 31 11.99 23.49 9.03
N CYS A 32 11.66 22.63 8.07
CA CYS A 32 12.63 22.01 7.19
C CYS A 32 11.93 21.46 5.93
N PRO A 33 12.62 21.36 4.78
CA PRO A 33 12.06 20.74 3.60
C PRO A 33 11.63 19.29 3.85
N ILE A 34 10.38 18.98 3.54
CA ILE A 34 9.82 17.63 3.58
C ILE A 34 9.79 17.10 2.16
N VAL A 35 10.45 15.97 1.89
CA VAL A 35 10.60 15.43 0.54
C VAL A 35 9.81 14.14 0.29
N SER A 36 9.25 13.56 1.35
CA SER A 36 8.46 12.33 1.21
C SER A 36 7.42 12.17 2.31
N VAL A 37 6.38 11.42 2.00
CA VAL A 37 5.38 10.99 2.97
C VAL A 37 5.24 9.47 2.96
N GLN A 38 5.01 8.89 4.14
CA GLN A 38 4.77 7.46 4.30
C GLN A 38 3.34 7.21 4.82
N PRO A 39 2.34 7.08 3.94
CA PRO A 39 0.96 6.79 4.31
C PRO A 39 0.62 5.30 4.16
N PRO A 40 -0.48 4.81 4.78
CA PRO A 40 -1.04 3.51 4.45
C PRO A 40 -1.71 3.57 3.08
N TYR A 41 -1.41 2.61 2.20
CA TYR A 41 -2.06 2.51 0.89
C TYR A 41 -2.05 1.09 0.36
N SER A 42 -3.20 0.63 -0.07
CA SER A 42 -3.42 -0.64 -0.74
C SER A 42 -4.75 -0.62 -1.47
N LEU A 43 -5.04 -1.66 -2.23
CA LEU A 43 -6.33 -1.85 -2.88
C LEU A 43 -7.53 -1.85 -1.90
N LEU A 44 -7.30 -2.17 -0.62
CA LEU A 44 -8.32 -2.17 0.43
C LEU A 44 -8.29 -0.90 1.31
N LYS A 45 -7.37 0.04 1.06
CA LYS A 45 -7.20 1.28 1.82
C LYS A 45 -6.73 2.39 0.89
N ARG A 46 -7.68 3.16 0.37
CA ARG A 46 -7.46 4.12 -0.73
C ARG A 46 -7.71 5.59 -0.33
N GLU A 47 -7.83 5.89 0.95
CA GLU A 47 -8.22 7.22 1.43
C GLU A 47 -7.27 8.33 0.98
N ILE A 48 -5.97 8.03 0.85
CA ILE A 48 -4.96 9.02 0.43
C ILE A 48 -5.16 9.57 -1.00
N GLU A 49 -5.96 8.88 -1.82
CA GLU A 49 -6.26 9.33 -3.18
C GLU A 49 -7.09 10.62 -3.22
N LYS A 50 -7.74 10.97 -2.10
CA LYS A 50 -8.61 12.13 -2.00
C LYS A 50 -7.84 13.44 -1.82
N ASP A 51 -6.71 13.39 -1.12
CA ASP A 51 -5.98 14.57 -0.64
C ASP A 51 -4.45 14.40 -0.67
N VAL A 52 -3.91 13.45 0.10
CA VAL A 52 -2.45 13.31 0.28
C VAL A 52 -1.73 12.99 -1.03
N LEU A 53 -2.27 12.05 -1.82
CA LEU A 53 -1.63 11.63 -3.08
C LEU A 53 -1.64 12.74 -4.14
N PRO A 54 -2.77 13.44 -4.41
CA PRO A 54 -2.77 14.62 -5.27
C PRO A 54 -1.82 15.71 -4.79
N TYR A 55 -1.79 16.00 -3.49
CA TYR A 55 -0.87 16.97 -2.89
C TYR A 55 0.60 16.59 -3.17
N CYS A 56 0.97 15.32 -2.94
CA CYS A 56 2.35 14.87 -3.18
C CYS A 56 2.75 14.98 -4.66
N ILE A 57 1.83 14.68 -5.58
CA ILE A 57 2.07 14.83 -7.03
C ILE A 57 2.32 16.30 -7.39
N GLU A 58 1.50 17.22 -6.86
CA GLU A 58 1.63 18.66 -7.12
C GLU A 58 2.93 19.25 -6.60
N HIS A 59 3.44 18.72 -5.45
CA HIS A 59 4.63 19.22 -4.77
C HIS A 59 5.89 18.39 -5.06
N ASP A 60 5.86 17.47 -6.02
CA ASP A 60 7.00 16.58 -6.39
C ASP A 60 7.57 15.81 -5.20
N MET A 61 6.70 15.30 -4.33
CA MET A 61 7.07 14.56 -3.14
C MET A 61 7.02 13.05 -3.37
N GLY A 62 8.00 12.32 -2.83
CA GLY A 62 8.00 10.86 -2.83
C GLY A 62 6.92 10.28 -1.91
N VAL A 63 6.19 9.26 -2.39
CA VAL A 63 5.22 8.51 -1.57
C VAL A 63 5.71 7.08 -1.36
N LEU A 64 5.99 6.73 -0.10
CA LEU A 64 6.42 5.39 0.33
C LEU A 64 5.24 4.71 1.01
N SER A 65 4.39 4.04 0.25
CA SER A 65 3.18 3.42 0.81
C SER A 65 3.51 2.22 1.69
N TYR A 66 2.88 2.13 2.86
CA TYR A 66 2.95 0.94 3.70
C TYR A 66 1.60 0.20 3.75
N GLY A 67 1.63 -1.05 4.21
CA GLY A 67 0.43 -1.89 4.23
C GLY A 67 -0.05 -2.32 2.84
N SER A 68 0.83 -2.27 1.83
CA SER A 68 0.53 -2.45 0.40
C SER A 68 -0.15 -3.76 0.05
N ILE A 69 -0.02 -4.80 0.88
CA ILE A 69 -0.67 -6.11 0.72
C ILE A 69 -1.83 -6.33 1.71
N GLY A 70 -2.40 -5.24 2.29
CA GLY A 70 -3.54 -5.32 3.20
C GLY A 70 -3.30 -6.21 4.40
N ALA A 71 -2.19 -6.02 5.15
CA ALA A 71 -1.82 -6.87 6.30
C ALA A 71 -1.81 -8.38 5.98
N GLY A 72 -1.58 -8.72 4.71
CA GLY A 72 -1.55 -10.09 4.20
C GLY A 72 -2.90 -10.58 3.65
N ALA A 73 -3.96 -9.80 3.65
CA ALA A 73 -5.23 -10.16 3.04
C ALA A 73 -5.07 -10.44 1.53
N LEU A 74 -4.40 -9.52 0.82
CA LEU A 74 -4.24 -9.56 -0.63
C LEU A 74 -3.17 -10.55 -1.14
N THR A 75 -2.68 -11.44 -0.28
CA THR A 75 -1.66 -12.44 -0.68
C THR A 75 -2.26 -13.70 -1.34
N GLY A 76 -3.59 -13.86 -1.32
CA GLY A 76 -4.25 -15.08 -1.78
C GLY A 76 -4.17 -16.28 -0.84
N LYS A 77 -3.48 -16.17 0.32
CA LYS A 77 -3.34 -17.26 1.28
C LYS A 77 -4.63 -17.62 2.01
N PHE A 78 -5.53 -16.65 2.19
CA PHE A 78 -6.80 -16.87 2.88
C PHE A 78 -7.90 -17.20 1.87
N LYS A 79 -8.32 -18.46 1.86
CA LYS A 79 -9.45 -18.90 1.03
C LYS A 79 -10.81 -18.61 1.70
N GLU A 80 -10.80 -18.57 3.03
CA GLU A 80 -11.93 -18.21 3.89
C GLU A 80 -11.51 -17.06 4.84
N ARG A 81 -12.48 -16.48 5.54
CA ARG A 81 -12.19 -15.44 6.53
C ARG A 81 -11.27 -16.00 7.61
N PRO A 82 -10.08 -15.40 7.81
CA PRO A 82 -9.15 -15.90 8.80
C PRO A 82 -9.67 -15.68 10.23
N THR A 83 -9.38 -16.64 11.09
CA THR A 83 -9.35 -16.43 12.55
C THR A 83 -7.93 -16.08 12.95
N PHE A 84 -7.78 -15.19 13.91
CA PHE A 84 -6.48 -14.75 14.40
C PHE A 84 -6.25 -15.30 15.80
N GLU A 85 -5.01 -15.72 16.09
CA GLU A 85 -4.60 -16.19 17.40
C GLU A 85 -4.60 -15.06 18.44
N ASP A 86 -4.64 -15.39 19.72
CA ASP A 86 -4.53 -14.45 20.80
C ASP A 86 -3.27 -13.58 20.66
N GLY A 87 -3.44 -12.27 20.71
CA GLY A 87 -2.37 -11.29 20.51
C GLY A 87 -2.18 -10.83 19.06
N ASP A 88 -2.78 -11.48 18.06
CA ASP A 88 -2.82 -10.99 16.69
C ASP A 88 -4.04 -10.09 16.46
N LYS A 89 -3.83 -8.80 16.57
CA LYS A 89 -4.90 -7.80 16.49
C LYS A 89 -5.34 -7.42 15.08
N ARG A 90 -4.89 -8.12 14.04
CA ARG A 90 -5.26 -7.79 12.65
C ARG A 90 -6.77 -7.81 12.42
N GLY A 91 -7.47 -8.78 13.02
CA GLY A 91 -8.92 -8.89 12.91
C GLY A 91 -9.69 -7.75 13.57
N GLU A 92 -9.12 -7.14 14.62
CA GLU A 92 -9.70 -5.99 15.31
C GLU A 92 -9.33 -4.67 14.62
N PHE A 93 -8.09 -4.56 14.14
CA PHE A 93 -7.52 -3.33 13.62
C PHE A 93 -7.93 -3.02 12.18
N TYR A 94 -8.13 -4.07 11.36
CA TYR A 94 -8.43 -3.91 9.94
C TYR A 94 -9.84 -4.38 9.59
N GLU A 95 -10.70 -3.43 9.26
CA GLU A 95 -12.10 -3.67 8.92
C GLU A 95 -12.32 -4.66 7.77
N PHE A 96 -11.37 -4.78 6.85
CA PHE A 96 -11.47 -5.71 5.74
C PHE A 96 -11.34 -7.20 6.14
N PHE A 97 -11.03 -7.50 7.41
CA PHE A 97 -11.08 -8.84 7.97
C PHE A 97 -12.39 -9.13 8.72
N ASN A 98 -13.24 -8.12 8.99
CA ASN A 98 -14.49 -8.36 9.69
C ASN A 98 -15.48 -9.16 8.83
N GLU A 99 -16.46 -9.77 9.47
CA GLU A 99 -17.45 -10.63 8.79
C GLU A 99 -18.23 -9.89 7.69
N GLN A 100 -18.51 -8.63 7.91
CA GLN A 100 -19.31 -7.78 7.03
C GLN A 100 -18.56 -7.40 5.74
N ASN A 101 -17.25 -7.13 5.87
CA ASN A 101 -16.41 -6.70 4.74
C ASN A 101 -15.66 -7.84 4.06
N TRP A 102 -15.52 -8.99 4.73
CA TRP A 102 -14.77 -10.11 4.16
C TRP A 102 -15.25 -10.58 2.79
N PRO A 103 -16.57 -10.67 2.49
CA PRO A 103 -17.00 -11.03 1.14
C PRO A 103 -16.47 -10.07 0.06
N LYS A 104 -16.43 -8.76 0.34
CA LYS A 104 -15.87 -7.75 -0.56
C LYS A 104 -14.35 -7.94 -0.72
N THR A 105 -13.66 -8.14 0.39
CA THR A 105 -12.22 -8.42 0.40
C THR A 105 -11.90 -9.68 -0.40
N LYS A 106 -12.66 -10.75 -0.21
CA LYS A 106 -12.48 -12.00 -0.94
C LYS A 106 -12.70 -11.84 -2.45
N ALA A 107 -13.72 -11.11 -2.86
CA ALA A 107 -13.96 -10.83 -4.27
C ALA A 107 -12.79 -10.06 -4.92
N MET A 108 -12.14 -9.15 -4.21
CA MET A 108 -10.93 -8.49 -4.69
C MET A 108 -9.74 -9.45 -4.76
N ILE A 109 -9.56 -10.33 -3.77
CA ILE A 109 -8.53 -11.37 -3.80
C ILE A 109 -8.72 -12.26 -5.03
N ASP A 110 -9.95 -12.68 -5.33
CA ASP A 110 -10.26 -13.54 -6.48
C ASP A 110 -9.93 -12.86 -7.81
N THR A 111 -10.20 -11.56 -7.92
CA THR A 111 -9.83 -10.75 -9.10
C THR A 111 -8.31 -10.70 -9.28
N LEU A 112 -7.56 -10.48 -8.21
CA LEU A 112 -6.09 -10.46 -8.25
C LEU A 112 -5.52 -11.87 -8.55
N GLU A 113 -6.11 -12.92 -8.00
CA GLU A 113 -5.70 -14.31 -8.22
C GLU A 113 -5.92 -14.72 -9.69
N GLU A 114 -7.03 -14.33 -10.30
CA GLU A 114 -7.30 -14.58 -11.72
C GLU A 114 -6.21 -13.95 -12.61
N ILE A 115 -5.89 -12.67 -12.38
CA ILE A 115 -4.89 -11.95 -13.15
C ILE A 115 -3.49 -12.54 -12.91
N ALA A 116 -3.07 -12.71 -11.66
CA ALA A 116 -1.75 -13.26 -11.34
C ALA A 116 -1.57 -14.66 -11.93
N SER A 117 -2.60 -15.51 -11.85
CA SER A 117 -2.57 -16.89 -12.36
C SER A 117 -2.40 -16.93 -13.89
N SER A 118 -2.95 -15.98 -14.64
CA SER A 118 -2.76 -15.91 -16.11
C SER A 118 -1.31 -15.66 -16.51
N HIS A 119 -0.50 -15.08 -15.60
CA HIS A 119 0.93 -14.88 -15.74
C HIS A 119 1.79 -15.95 -15.04
N GLY A 120 1.16 -16.97 -14.41
CA GLY A 120 1.87 -17.96 -13.59
C GLY A 120 2.55 -17.33 -12.36
N LYS A 121 2.01 -16.22 -11.85
CA LYS A 121 2.57 -15.47 -10.72
C LYS A 121 1.71 -15.61 -9.46
N PRO A 122 2.29 -15.46 -8.25
CA PRO A 122 1.54 -15.43 -7.00
C PRO A 122 0.61 -14.20 -6.93
N THR A 123 -0.55 -14.35 -6.29
CA THR A 123 -1.54 -13.28 -6.11
C THR A 123 -0.96 -12.01 -5.51
N VAL A 124 -0.02 -12.14 -4.55
CA VAL A 124 0.65 -11.01 -3.91
C VAL A 124 1.36 -10.09 -4.90
N HIS A 125 1.88 -10.63 -6.01
CA HIS A 125 2.53 -9.83 -7.05
C HIS A 125 1.55 -8.87 -7.72
N ALA A 126 0.32 -9.32 -8.02
CA ALA A 126 -0.70 -8.44 -8.59
C ALA A 126 -1.07 -7.30 -7.62
N ALA A 127 -1.16 -7.60 -6.32
CA ALA A 127 -1.42 -6.58 -5.30
C ALA A 127 -0.29 -5.53 -5.20
N ILE A 128 0.97 -5.97 -5.22
CA ILE A 128 2.14 -5.07 -5.18
C ILE A 128 2.19 -4.22 -6.46
N ASN A 129 2.03 -4.85 -7.63
CA ASN A 129 2.07 -4.17 -8.92
C ASN A 129 0.93 -3.17 -9.08
N TRP A 130 -0.27 -3.49 -8.57
CA TRP A 130 -1.34 -2.51 -8.56
C TRP A 130 -0.95 -1.24 -7.79
N VAL A 131 -0.34 -1.37 -6.61
CA VAL A 131 0.13 -0.21 -5.83
C VAL A 131 1.18 0.58 -6.62
N LEU A 132 2.18 -0.10 -7.18
CA LEU A 132 3.27 0.56 -7.93
C LEU A 132 2.79 1.23 -9.22
N LYS A 133 1.70 0.76 -9.82
CA LYS A 133 1.11 1.33 -11.03
C LYS A 133 0.33 2.63 -10.76
N GLN A 134 0.02 2.92 -9.51
CA GLN A 134 -0.72 4.15 -9.18
C GLN A 134 0.17 5.38 -9.31
N LYS A 135 -0.33 6.38 -10.04
CA LYS A 135 0.38 7.64 -10.26
C LYS A 135 0.74 8.30 -8.93
N GLY A 136 1.99 8.68 -8.75
CA GLY A 136 2.49 9.35 -7.54
C GLY A 136 3.07 8.40 -6.48
N ILE A 137 2.84 7.10 -6.58
CA ILE A 137 3.50 6.13 -5.69
C ILE A 137 4.94 5.91 -6.14
N THR A 138 5.89 6.11 -5.23
CA THR A 138 7.32 5.94 -5.49
C THR A 138 7.80 4.55 -5.05
N VAL A 139 7.32 4.07 -3.90
CA VAL A 139 7.73 2.80 -3.29
C VAL A 139 6.55 2.12 -2.64
N ALA A 140 6.40 0.81 -2.84
CA ALA A 140 5.52 -0.06 -2.07
C ALA A 140 6.32 -0.77 -0.98
N LEU A 141 6.12 -0.40 0.28
CA LEU A 141 6.73 -1.08 1.42
C LEU A 141 5.92 -2.34 1.76
N VAL A 142 6.58 -3.48 1.68
CA VAL A 142 5.94 -4.78 1.89
C VAL A 142 6.62 -5.53 3.03
N GLY A 143 5.86 -5.81 4.09
CA GLY A 143 6.36 -6.57 5.23
C GLY A 143 6.59 -8.06 4.88
N ALA A 144 7.63 -8.65 5.46
CA ALA A 144 7.94 -10.07 5.36
C ALA A 144 8.39 -10.60 6.73
N ARG A 145 8.10 -11.89 7.00
CA ARG A 145 8.49 -12.57 8.24
C ARG A 145 9.56 -13.62 8.01
N THR A 146 9.76 -14.04 6.77
CA THR A 146 10.75 -15.05 6.39
C THR A 146 11.56 -14.59 5.16
N PRO A 147 12.78 -15.12 4.96
CA PRO A 147 13.58 -14.80 3.76
C PRO A 147 12.85 -15.11 2.45
N GLU A 148 12.10 -16.21 2.40
CA GLU A 148 11.34 -16.63 1.22
C GLU A 148 10.26 -15.58 0.86
N GLN A 149 9.60 -14.99 1.85
CA GLN A 149 8.64 -13.91 1.63
C GLN A 149 9.32 -12.64 1.09
N VAL A 150 10.53 -12.31 1.57
CA VAL A 150 11.29 -11.18 1.02
C VAL A 150 11.59 -11.39 -0.46
N ILE A 151 12.10 -12.58 -0.82
CA ILE A 151 12.41 -12.95 -2.21
C ILE A 151 11.14 -12.89 -3.06
N MET A 152 10.07 -13.54 -2.61
CA MET A 152 8.79 -13.57 -3.32
C MET A 152 8.24 -12.16 -3.54
N ASN A 153 8.26 -11.30 -2.52
CA ASN A 153 7.76 -9.92 -2.65
C ASN A 153 8.63 -9.10 -3.63
N ALA A 154 9.96 -9.27 -3.60
CA ALA A 154 10.87 -8.58 -4.51
C ALA A 154 10.66 -9.01 -5.97
N GLN A 155 10.35 -10.28 -6.22
CA GLN A 155 10.05 -10.81 -7.55
C GLN A 155 8.78 -10.21 -8.18
N ALA A 156 7.94 -9.52 -7.42
CA ALA A 156 6.84 -8.75 -8.01
C ALA A 156 7.32 -7.71 -9.03
N ALA A 157 8.55 -7.18 -8.89
CA ALA A 157 9.14 -6.23 -9.83
C ALA A 157 9.60 -6.85 -11.16
N GLU A 158 9.52 -8.18 -11.33
CA GLU A 158 9.92 -8.86 -12.58
C GLU A 158 8.84 -8.80 -13.67
N TRP A 159 7.65 -8.30 -13.37
CA TRP A 159 6.56 -8.10 -14.31
C TRP A 159 5.68 -6.92 -13.88
N GLU A 160 4.86 -6.45 -14.80
CA GLU A 160 3.96 -5.32 -14.57
C GLU A 160 2.55 -5.68 -15.04
N LEU A 161 1.55 -5.14 -14.36
CA LEU A 161 0.16 -5.19 -14.84
C LEU A 161 0.04 -4.39 -16.14
N THR A 162 -0.65 -4.93 -17.13
CA THR A 162 -1.06 -4.17 -18.31
C THR A 162 -2.10 -3.10 -17.92
N ASP A 163 -2.37 -2.16 -18.82
CA ASP A 163 -3.40 -1.15 -18.59
C ASP A 163 -4.80 -1.76 -18.55
N GLU A 164 -5.04 -2.81 -19.34
CA GLU A 164 -6.28 -3.57 -19.36
C GLU A 164 -6.51 -4.32 -18.05
N GLU A 165 -5.47 -4.93 -17.50
CA GLU A 165 -5.53 -5.63 -16.22
C GLU A 165 -5.76 -4.66 -15.06
N ASN A 166 -5.07 -3.52 -15.08
CA ASN A 166 -5.29 -2.47 -14.10
C ASN A 166 -6.73 -1.94 -14.19
N ALA A 167 -7.24 -1.68 -15.40
CA ALA A 167 -8.64 -1.26 -15.61
C ALA A 167 -9.64 -2.31 -15.13
N LYS A 168 -9.33 -3.61 -15.28
CA LYS A 168 -10.15 -4.70 -14.75
C LYS A 168 -10.21 -4.69 -13.23
N ILE A 169 -9.07 -4.47 -12.56
CA ILE A 169 -9.02 -4.34 -11.08
C ILE A 169 -9.84 -3.13 -10.63
N GLU A 170 -9.69 -1.98 -11.27
CA GLU A 170 -10.45 -0.76 -10.95
C GLU A 170 -11.96 -0.95 -11.15
N ALA A 171 -12.37 -1.58 -12.23
CA ALA A 171 -13.78 -1.89 -12.49
C ALA A 171 -14.37 -2.85 -11.44
N ALA A 172 -13.60 -3.87 -11.05
CA ALA A 172 -13.98 -4.79 -9.98
C ALA A 172 -14.11 -4.05 -8.64
N TYR A 173 -13.14 -3.19 -8.31
CA TYR A 173 -13.18 -2.38 -7.10
C TYR A 173 -14.43 -1.49 -7.06
N ALA A 174 -14.68 -0.74 -8.12
CA ALA A 174 -15.85 0.13 -8.21
C ALA A 174 -17.17 -0.64 -8.01
N LYS A 175 -17.28 -1.84 -8.59
CA LYS A 175 -18.47 -2.69 -8.44
C LYS A 175 -18.65 -3.25 -7.02
N ILE A 176 -17.54 -3.60 -6.35
CA ILE A 176 -17.54 -4.27 -5.04
C ILE A 176 -17.76 -3.27 -3.90
N PHE A 177 -17.20 -2.06 -4.04
CA PHE A 177 -17.20 -1.03 -2.98
C PHE A 177 -18.14 0.16 -3.29
N ALA A 178 -18.96 0.04 -4.33
CA ALA A 178 -20.02 1.00 -4.62
C ALA A 178 -21.06 1.12 -3.49
#